data_c19045275fc22e1ec389fb360df00bc9
#
_entry.id   c19045275fc22e1ec389fb360df00bc9
#
_cell.length_a   1.000
_cell.length_b   1.000
_cell.length_c   1.000
_cell.angle_alpha   90.00
_cell.angle_beta   90.00
_cell.angle_gamma   90.00
#
_symmetry.space_group_name_H-M   'P 1'
#
loop_
_entity.id
_entity.type
_entity.pdbx_description
1 polymer ?
#
loop_
_entity_poly.entity_id
_entity_poly.type
_entity_poly.pdbx_seq_one_letter_code
_entity_poly.pdbx_strand_id
1 'polypeptide(L)'
;EQRYEMLRFIDHRAVKGGNVRIDVYGAENIPKENGFMFFPNHQGLFDVLAIMEACPTLFSVVFKKEVAKVPFLKEVFACMKAYMMDREDIRQSMKVIMSVTKEVQSGRNYLIFPEGTRSKNGNKIGEFKGGSFKAATKAKCPIIPVALVDSFKPFDTHSIRQAVVQVHFLKPMYYEDY
;
A
#
# COMPACT_ATOMS: atom_id res chain seq x y z
N GLU A 1 -13.88 -10.62 1.80
CA GLU A 1 -13.87 -10.56 0.33
C GLU A 1 -14.92 -9.57 -0.18
N GLN A 2 -16.22 -9.77 0.06
CA GLN A 2 -17.30 -8.89 -0.42
C GLN A 2 -17.10 -7.40 -0.09
N ARG A 3 -16.64 -7.05 1.13
CA ARG A 3 -16.38 -5.65 1.52
C ARG A 3 -15.23 -5.03 0.72
N TYR A 4 -14.22 -5.81 0.39
CA TYR A 4 -13.09 -5.35 -0.41
C TYR A 4 -13.52 -5.14 -1.88
N GLU A 5 -14.30 -6.05 -2.44
CA GLU A 5 -14.85 -5.89 -3.78
C GLU A 5 -15.75 -4.66 -3.90
N MET A 6 -16.53 -4.38 -2.86
CA MET A 6 -17.31 -3.13 -2.80
C MET A 6 -16.38 -1.89 -2.79
N LEU A 7 -15.28 -1.93 -2.02
CA LEU A 7 -14.30 -0.85 -2.04
C LEU A 7 -13.67 -0.66 -3.42
N ARG A 8 -13.27 -1.74 -4.08
CA ARG A 8 -12.71 -1.67 -5.45
C ARG A 8 -13.71 -1.06 -6.43
N PHE A 9 -14.98 -1.44 -6.32
CA PHE A 9 -16.03 -0.84 -7.15
C PHE A 9 -16.15 0.67 -6.91
N ILE A 10 -16.13 1.11 -5.65
CA ILE A 10 -16.20 2.53 -5.29
C ILE A 10 -14.93 3.25 -5.78
N ASP A 11 -13.77 2.66 -5.56
CA ASP A 11 -12.48 3.21 -6.00
C ASP A 11 -12.44 3.40 -7.52
N HIS A 12 -12.78 2.36 -8.27
CA HIS A 12 -12.86 2.42 -9.73
C HIS A 12 -13.77 3.59 -10.22
N ARG A 13 -14.93 3.76 -9.57
CA ARG A 13 -15.85 4.87 -9.89
C ARG A 13 -15.26 6.23 -9.52
N ALA A 14 -14.56 6.32 -8.39
CA ALA A 14 -13.91 7.54 -7.92
C ALA A 14 -12.73 7.93 -8.83
N VAL A 15 -11.89 6.99 -9.20
CA VAL A 15 -10.76 7.18 -10.14
C VAL A 15 -11.27 7.70 -11.48
N LYS A 16 -12.28 7.02 -12.05
CA LYS A 16 -12.88 7.40 -13.33
C LYS A 16 -13.58 8.75 -13.27
N GLY A 17 -14.36 9.01 -12.22
CA GLY A 17 -15.07 10.27 -12.01
C GLY A 17 -14.13 11.44 -11.65
N GLY A 18 -13.00 11.16 -11.02
CA GLY A 18 -11.97 12.12 -10.65
C GLY A 18 -11.01 12.51 -11.78
N ASN A 19 -11.28 12.07 -13.01
CA ASN A 19 -10.41 12.32 -14.17
C ASN A 19 -8.95 11.87 -13.94
N VAL A 20 -8.78 10.69 -13.31
CA VAL A 20 -7.48 10.09 -13.07
C VAL A 20 -7.27 8.92 -14.03
N ARG A 21 -6.13 8.88 -14.71
CA ARG A 21 -5.66 7.74 -15.49
C ARG A 21 -4.54 7.05 -14.73
N ILE A 22 -4.63 5.73 -14.58
CA ILE A 22 -3.61 4.92 -13.95
C ILE A 22 -2.96 4.05 -15.03
N ASP A 23 -1.66 4.26 -15.26
CA ASP A 23 -0.85 3.45 -16.16
C ASP A 23 -0.14 2.38 -15.31
N VAL A 24 -0.36 1.11 -15.63
CA VAL A 24 0.14 -0.02 -14.84
C VAL A 24 1.24 -0.73 -15.61
N TYR A 25 2.35 -1.01 -14.94
CA TYR A 25 3.53 -1.70 -15.48
C TYR A 25 3.94 -2.83 -14.56
N GLY A 26 4.35 -3.96 -15.13
CA GLY A 26 4.88 -5.09 -14.38
C GLY A 26 3.84 -5.85 -13.56
N ALA A 27 2.55 -5.80 -13.93
CA ALA A 27 1.51 -6.55 -13.22
C ALA A 27 1.77 -8.07 -13.21
N GLU A 28 2.50 -8.57 -14.21
CA GLU A 28 2.96 -9.95 -14.29
C GLU A 28 3.96 -10.36 -13.20
N ASN A 29 4.58 -9.38 -12.52
CA ASN A 29 5.50 -9.60 -11.41
C ASN A 29 4.77 -9.91 -10.08
N ILE A 30 3.45 -9.69 -10.02
CA ILE A 30 2.67 -10.01 -8.82
C ILE A 30 2.56 -11.54 -8.71
N PRO A 31 2.99 -12.15 -7.58
CA PRO A 31 2.90 -13.59 -7.40
C PRO A 31 1.46 -14.10 -7.53
N LYS A 32 1.29 -15.27 -8.14
CA LYS A 32 -0.02 -15.94 -8.24
C LYS A 32 -0.49 -16.46 -6.87
N GLU A 33 0.45 -16.87 -6.04
CA GLU A 33 0.19 -17.34 -4.69
C GLU A 33 0.16 -16.16 -3.73
N ASN A 34 -0.81 -16.16 -2.83
CA ASN A 34 -0.95 -15.15 -1.79
C ASN A 34 0.06 -15.38 -0.66
N GLY A 35 0.26 -14.37 0.17
CA GLY A 35 1.21 -14.41 1.28
C GLY A 35 2.48 -13.62 0.97
N PHE A 36 2.36 -12.52 0.26
CA PHE A 36 3.44 -11.60 -0.08
C PHE A 36 3.20 -10.19 0.48
N MET A 37 4.22 -9.34 0.41
CA MET A 37 4.12 -7.97 0.89
C MET A 37 4.58 -6.96 -0.17
N PHE A 38 3.74 -5.93 -0.38
CA PHE A 38 4.09 -4.76 -1.20
C PHE A 38 4.83 -3.70 -0.38
N PHE A 39 5.87 -3.12 -0.97
CA PHE A 39 6.64 -2.01 -0.41
C PHE A 39 6.72 -0.86 -1.41
N PRO A 40 5.68 -0.02 -1.49
CA PRO A 40 5.69 1.17 -2.35
C PRO A 40 6.44 2.33 -1.70
N ASN A 41 6.97 3.26 -2.53
CA ASN A 41 7.27 4.62 -2.08
C ASN A 41 5.96 5.35 -1.73
N HIS A 42 6.04 6.39 -0.88
CA HIS A 42 4.86 7.07 -0.35
C HIS A 42 4.79 8.52 -0.78
N GLN A 43 3.78 8.87 -1.58
CA GLN A 43 3.61 10.22 -2.13
C GLN A 43 2.37 10.95 -1.59
N GLY A 44 1.25 10.26 -1.45
CA GLY A 44 -0.02 10.90 -1.11
C GLY A 44 -1.06 9.97 -0.50
N LEU A 45 -2.25 10.51 -0.26
CA LEU A 45 -3.40 9.71 0.18
C LEU A 45 -3.96 8.83 -0.93
N PHE A 46 -3.67 9.16 -2.19
CA PHE A 46 -4.12 8.41 -3.37
C PHE A 46 -3.33 7.12 -3.60
N ASP A 47 -2.17 6.94 -2.99
CA ASP A 47 -1.26 5.82 -3.23
C ASP A 47 -1.91 4.44 -3.08
N VAL A 48 -2.68 4.25 -2.00
CA VAL A 48 -3.36 2.97 -1.73
C VAL A 48 -4.45 2.71 -2.77
N LEU A 49 -5.18 3.75 -3.18
CA LEU A 49 -6.23 3.68 -4.21
C LEU A 49 -5.61 3.33 -5.57
N ALA A 50 -4.51 3.99 -5.94
CA ALA A 50 -3.79 3.69 -7.18
C ALA A 50 -3.33 2.22 -7.25
N ILE A 51 -2.81 1.69 -6.14
CA ILE A 51 -2.40 0.28 -6.09
C ILE A 51 -3.62 -0.65 -6.09
N MET A 52 -4.72 -0.28 -5.41
CA MET A 52 -5.95 -1.08 -5.40
C MET A 52 -6.56 -1.20 -6.79
N GLU A 53 -6.58 -0.13 -7.57
CA GLU A 53 -7.05 -0.13 -8.95
C GLU A 53 -6.13 -0.96 -9.86
N ALA A 54 -4.80 -0.86 -9.64
CA ALA A 54 -3.80 -1.54 -10.45
C ALA A 54 -3.62 -3.04 -10.13
N CYS A 55 -3.96 -3.46 -8.91
CA CYS A 55 -3.66 -4.79 -8.40
C CYS A 55 -4.87 -5.72 -8.47
N PRO A 56 -4.79 -6.89 -9.13
CA PRO A 56 -5.91 -7.84 -9.21
C PRO A 56 -6.18 -8.57 -7.90
N THR A 57 -5.20 -8.63 -6.99
CA THR A 57 -5.30 -9.39 -5.73
C THR A 57 -5.65 -8.52 -4.54
N LEU A 58 -6.31 -9.12 -3.55
CA LEU A 58 -6.66 -8.45 -2.30
C LEU A 58 -5.40 -8.23 -1.46
N PHE A 59 -5.31 -7.08 -0.80
CA PHE A 59 -4.26 -6.80 0.19
C PHE A 59 -4.78 -5.97 1.35
N SER A 60 -4.14 -6.10 2.50
CA SER A 60 -4.36 -5.28 3.68
C SER A 60 -3.23 -4.25 3.80
N VAL A 61 -3.45 -3.20 4.59
CA VAL A 61 -2.48 -2.10 4.74
C VAL A 61 -2.10 -1.94 6.21
N VAL A 62 -0.83 -1.62 6.46
CA VAL A 62 -0.41 -1.10 7.76
C VAL A 62 -0.30 0.42 7.64
N PHE A 63 -1.05 1.14 8.47
CA PHE A 63 -1.12 2.60 8.42
C PHE A 63 -0.80 3.24 9.76
N LYS A 64 -0.44 4.53 9.74
CA LYS A 64 -0.10 5.31 10.92
C LYS A 64 -1.36 5.74 11.68
N LYS A 65 -1.33 5.73 13.03
CA LYS A 65 -2.50 6.06 13.89
C LYS A 65 -3.17 7.39 13.55
N GLU A 66 -2.41 8.40 13.13
CA GLU A 66 -2.94 9.72 12.81
C GLU A 66 -3.86 9.71 11.60
N VAL A 67 -3.68 8.78 10.68
CA VAL A 67 -4.50 8.65 9.47
C VAL A 67 -5.92 8.16 9.82
N ALA A 68 -6.09 7.45 10.95
CA ALA A 68 -7.42 7.06 11.45
C ALA A 68 -8.34 8.23 11.82
N LYS A 69 -7.77 9.44 11.97
CA LYS A 69 -8.54 10.66 12.25
C LYS A 69 -9.16 11.31 11.00
N VAL A 70 -8.74 10.87 9.81
CA VAL A 70 -9.28 11.37 8.54
C VAL A 70 -10.65 10.73 8.32
N PRO A 71 -11.72 11.55 8.11
CA PRO A 71 -13.06 11.02 7.84
C PRO A 71 -13.04 9.98 6.71
N PHE A 72 -13.90 8.98 6.82
CA PHE A 72 -14.06 7.84 5.89
C PHE A 72 -12.86 6.88 5.77
N LEU A 73 -11.61 7.29 6.05
CA LEU A 73 -10.46 6.38 5.93
C LEU A 73 -10.50 5.24 6.95
N LYS A 74 -11.07 5.49 8.14
CA LYS A 74 -11.25 4.43 9.15
C LYS A 74 -12.11 3.29 8.63
N GLU A 75 -13.20 3.60 7.94
CA GLU A 75 -14.12 2.63 7.35
C GLU A 75 -13.46 1.86 6.20
N VAL A 76 -12.73 2.57 5.33
CA VAL A 76 -11.94 1.96 4.25
C VAL A 76 -10.93 0.97 4.82
N PHE A 77 -10.15 1.38 5.82
CA PHE A 77 -9.16 0.51 6.45
C PHE A 77 -9.78 -0.67 7.19
N ALA A 78 -10.96 -0.49 7.79
CA ALA A 78 -11.70 -1.60 8.41
C ALA A 78 -12.15 -2.63 7.36
N CYS A 79 -12.60 -2.18 6.17
CA CYS A 79 -12.94 -3.06 5.06
C CYS A 79 -11.72 -3.83 4.54
N MET A 80 -10.55 -3.20 4.52
CA MET A 80 -9.28 -3.81 4.13
C MET A 80 -8.67 -4.69 5.23
N LYS A 81 -9.26 -4.76 6.43
CA LYS A 81 -8.68 -5.38 7.62
C LYS A 81 -7.27 -4.85 7.93
N ALA A 82 -7.09 -3.55 7.80
CA ALA A 82 -5.82 -2.89 7.98
C ALA A 82 -5.40 -2.82 9.45
N TYR A 83 -4.10 -2.84 9.72
CA TYR A 83 -3.55 -2.62 11.06
C TYR A 83 -3.10 -1.18 11.24
N MET A 84 -3.54 -0.58 12.35
CA MET A 84 -3.05 0.71 12.79
C MET A 84 -1.75 0.52 13.60
N MET A 85 -0.72 1.26 13.26
CA MET A 85 0.58 1.24 13.94
C MET A 85 0.84 2.57 14.64
N ASP A 86 1.11 2.50 15.95
CA ASP A 86 1.65 3.60 16.73
C ASP A 86 3.17 3.45 16.83
N ARG A 87 3.91 4.31 16.14
CA ARG A 87 5.38 4.23 16.08
C ARG A 87 6.06 4.71 17.36
N GLU A 88 5.35 5.46 18.19
CA GLU A 88 5.83 5.92 19.47
C GLU A 88 5.70 4.82 20.54
N ASP A 89 4.77 3.86 20.34
CA ASP A 89 4.62 2.67 21.18
C ASP A 89 5.31 1.47 20.52
N ILE A 90 6.53 1.18 20.98
CA ILE A 90 7.33 0.04 20.50
C ILE A 90 6.61 -1.30 20.75
N ARG A 91 5.90 -1.44 21.88
CA ARG A 91 5.20 -2.70 22.22
C ARG A 91 4.03 -2.93 21.28
N GLN A 92 3.25 -1.88 21.00
CA GLN A 92 2.13 -1.94 20.05
C GLN A 92 2.65 -2.22 18.63
N SER A 93 3.69 -1.52 18.19
CA SER A 93 4.33 -1.75 16.89
C SER A 93 4.82 -3.19 16.73
N MET A 94 5.42 -3.78 17.78
CA MET A 94 5.86 -5.19 17.77
C MET A 94 4.67 -6.15 17.65
N LYS A 95 3.56 -5.89 18.36
CA LYS A 95 2.34 -6.71 18.25
C LYS A 95 1.78 -6.66 16.83
N VAL A 96 1.73 -5.50 16.21
CA VAL A 96 1.28 -5.35 14.81
C VAL A 96 2.19 -6.14 13.87
N ILE A 97 3.52 -6.01 13.99
CA ILE A 97 4.47 -6.79 13.18
C ILE A 97 4.21 -8.29 13.32
N MET A 98 4.03 -8.78 14.54
CA MET A 98 3.75 -10.21 14.77
C MET A 98 2.42 -10.66 14.17
N SER A 99 1.37 -9.83 14.28
CA SER A 99 0.06 -10.13 13.69
C SER A 99 0.14 -10.17 12.16
N VAL A 100 0.78 -9.17 11.56
CA VAL A 100 1.00 -9.13 10.10
C VAL A 100 1.80 -10.35 9.64
N THR A 101 2.88 -10.69 10.35
CA THR A 101 3.69 -11.88 10.06
C THR A 101 2.83 -13.15 9.99
N LYS A 102 2.00 -13.38 11.01
CA LYS A 102 1.11 -14.57 11.06
C LYS A 102 0.09 -14.58 9.93
N GLU A 103 -0.50 -13.42 9.63
CA GLU A 103 -1.50 -13.33 8.58
C GLU A 103 -0.87 -13.50 7.18
N VAL A 104 0.33 -12.99 6.95
CA VAL A 104 1.08 -13.22 5.71
C VAL A 104 1.39 -14.70 5.53
N GLN A 105 1.85 -15.37 6.60
CA GLN A 105 2.09 -16.83 6.60
C GLN A 105 0.80 -17.65 6.36
N SER A 106 -0.37 -17.09 6.69
CA SER A 106 -1.68 -17.69 6.40
C SER A 106 -2.24 -17.35 5.02
N GLY A 107 -1.46 -16.69 4.16
CA GLY A 107 -1.84 -16.36 2.79
C GLY A 107 -2.56 -15.03 2.63
N ARG A 108 -2.35 -14.04 3.51
CA ARG A 108 -2.85 -12.68 3.31
C ARG A 108 -1.75 -11.77 2.79
N ASN A 109 -2.06 -10.96 1.80
CA ASN A 109 -1.13 -9.97 1.28
C ASN A 109 -1.22 -8.67 2.07
N TYR A 110 -0.08 -8.00 2.26
CA TYR A 110 0.03 -6.73 2.97
C TYR A 110 0.78 -5.67 2.16
N LEU A 111 0.47 -4.42 2.46
CA LEU A 111 1.18 -3.25 1.96
C LEU A 111 1.70 -2.43 3.14
N ILE A 112 2.98 -2.10 3.09
CA ILE A 112 3.63 -1.20 4.06
C ILE A 112 4.46 -0.18 3.30
N PHE A 113 4.29 1.11 3.63
CA PHE A 113 5.14 2.18 3.11
C PHE A 113 6.46 2.22 3.90
N PRO A 114 7.61 1.85 3.31
CA PRO A 114 8.87 1.72 4.05
C PRO A 114 9.45 3.07 4.49
N GLU A 115 9.12 4.17 3.82
CA GLU A 115 9.51 5.53 4.21
C GLU A 115 8.85 5.96 5.53
N GLY A 116 7.66 5.44 5.77
CA GLY A 116 6.91 5.75 6.97
C GLY A 116 6.32 7.16 7.03
N THR A 117 6.54 7.98 6.04
CA THR A 117 5.95 9.31 5.87
C THR A 117 5.82 9.60 4.39
N ARG A 118 4.89 10.47 4.02
CA ARG A 118 4.76 10.92 2.63
C ARG A 118 5.94 11.77 2.22
N SER A 119 6.41 11.63 0.97
CA SER A 119 7.35 12.55 0.37
C SER A 119 6.76 13.96 0.33
N LYS A 120 7.55 14.96 0.69
CA LYS A 120 7.19 16.37 0.53
C LYS A 120 7.68 16.96 -0.80
N ASN A 121 8.41 16.17 -1.57
CA ASN A 121 9.10 16.58 -2.78
C ASN A 121 8.65 15.78 -4.01
N GLY A 122 7.34 15.53 -4.14
CA GLY A 122 6.75 14.81 -5.28
C GLY A 122 7.35 13.42 -5.45
N ASN A 123 7.95 13.14 -6.60
CA ASN A 123 8.49 11.82 -6.95
C ASN A 123 9.83 11.47 -6.26
N LYS A 124 10.36 12.34 -5.43
CA LYS A 124 11.60 12.03 -4.71
C LYS A 124 11.33 11.03 -3.59
N ILE A 125 11.98 9.88 -3.67
CA ILE A 125 11.88 8.81 -2.67
C ILE A 125 12.64 9.22 -1.41
N GLY A 126 12.04 8.98 -0.24
CA GLY A 126 12.65 9.18 1.06
C GLY A 126 13.47 7.98 1.54
N GLU A 127 14.04 8.10 2.72
CA GLU A 127 14.80 7.02 3.34
C GLU A 127 13.90 5.86 3.78
N PHE A 128 14.23 4.63 3.41
CA PHE A 128 13.52 3.44 3.83
C PHE A 128 13.93 3.02 5.25
N LYS A 129 12.94 2.82 6.09
CA LYS A 129 13.11 2.39 7.47
C LYS A 129 13.25 0.87 7.54
N GLY A 130 14.39 0.33 7.96
CA GLY A 130 14.61 -1.12 8.07
C GLY A 130 13.57 -1.85 8.93
N GLY A 131 12.98 -1.16 9.91
CA GLY A 131 11.89 -1.71 10.72
C GLY A 131 10.63 -2.07 9.93
N SER A 132 10.38 -1.45 8.79
CA SER A 132 9.23 -1.71 7.93
C SER A 132 9.27 -3.11 7.29
N PHE A 133 10.45 -3.67 7.11
CA PHE A 133 10.65 -4.98 6.49
C PHE A 133 10.59 -6.15 7.48
N LYS A 134 10.53 -5.89 8.80
CA LYS A 134 10.55 -6.93 9.83
C LYS A 134 9.46 -7.98 9.69
N ALA A 135 8.26 -7.58 9.25
CA ALA A 135 7.16 -8.53 9.06
C ALA A 135 7.47 -9.50 7.91
N ALA A 136 7.96 -8.99 6.77
CA ALA A 136 8.33 -9.80 5.61
C ALA A 136 9.47 -10.75 5.93
N THR A 137 10.54 -10.26 6.56
CA THR A 137 11.68 -11.07 6.98
C THR A 137 11.28 -12.20 7.93
N LYS A 138 10.40 -11.89 8.91
CA LYS A 138 9.89 -12.90 9.85
C LYS A 138 8.94 -13.89 9.18
N ALA A 139 8.12 -13.44 8.24
CA ALA A 139 7.22 -14.31 7.48
C ALA A 139 7.95 -15.14 6.43
N LYS A 140 9.18 -14.77 6.05
CA LYS A 140 9.95 -15.36 4.95
C LYS A 140 9.15 -15.30 3.63
N CYS A 141 8.46 -14.19 3.37
CA CYS A 141 7.53 -14.06 2.26
C CYS A 141 8.15 -13.26 1.11
N PRO A 142 7.63 -13.41 -0.12
CA PRO A 142 8.06 -12.56 -1.22
C PRO A 142 7.81 -11.08 -0.93
N ILE A 143 8.78 -10.23 -1.27
CA ILE A 143 8.73 -8.77 -1.23
C ILE A 143 8.54 -8.26 -2.65
N ILE A 144 7.51 -7.47 -2.89
CA ILE A 144 7.26 -6.83 -4.17
C ILE A 144 7.49 -5.32 -4.00
N PRO A 145 8.62 -4.79 -4.47
CA PRO A 145 8.80 -3.35 -4.52
C PRO A 145 7.83 -2.74 -5.54
N VAL A 146 7.21 -1.61 -5.17
CA VAL A 146 6.30 -0.90 -6.06
C VAL A 146 6.78 0.54 -6.20
N ALA A 147 6.91 1.03 -7.43
CA ALA A 147 7.22 2.43 -7.66
C ALA A 147 5.97 3.18 -8.12
N LEU A 148 5.60 4.19 -7.35
CA LEU A 148 4.53 5.13 -7.65
C LEU A 148 5.14 6.40 -8.23
N VAL A 149 4.58 6.88 -9.34
CA VAL A 149 4.96 8.14 -9.96
C VAL A 149 3.72 9.02 -10.10
N ASP A 150 3.84 10.27 -9.64
CA ASP A 150 2.79 11.29 -9.70
C ASP A 150 1.50 10.97 -8.92
N SER A 151 1.54 10.02 -8.01
CA SER A 151 0.40 9.58 -7.20
C SER A 151 -0.08 10.63 -6.19
N PHE A 152 0.71 11.67 -5.91
CA PHE A 152 0.28 12.82 -5.12
C PHE A 152 -0.66 13.76 -5.89
N LYS A 153 -0.59 13.78 -7.23
CA LYS A 153 -1.30 14.77 -8.07
C LYS A 153 -2.82 14.79 -7.89
N PRO A 154 -3.54 13.66 -7.80
CA PRO A 154 -5.00 13.69 -7.72
C PRO A 154 -5.56 14.48 -6.56
N PHE A 155 -4.86 14.50 -5.40
CA PHE A 155 -5.35 15.17 -4.20
C PHE A 155 -4.59 16.44 -3.82
N ASP A 156 -3.34 16.59 -4.26
CA ASP A 156 -2.48 17.66 -3.76
C ASP A 156 -2.30 18.82 -4.76
N THR A 157 -2.72 18.67 -6.04
CA THR A 157 -2.49 19.72 -7.04
C THR A 157 -3.69 20.63 -7.32
N HIS A 158 -4.87 20.34 -6.78
CA HIS A 158 -6.11 21.11 -7.01
C HIS A 158 -6.39 21.42 -8.49
N SER A 159 -6.01 20.51 -9.40
CA SER A 159 -6.14 20.66 -10.84
C SER A 159 -7.35 19.88 -11.36
N ILE A 160 -8.12 20.49 -12.28
CA ILE A 160 -9.20 19.80 -13.01
C ILE A 160 -8.69 19.06 -14.26
N ARG A 161 -7.40 19.22 -14.60
CA ARG A 161 -6.77 18.49 -15.71
C ARG A 161 -6.63 17.01 -15.31
N GLN A 162 -6.64 16.14 -16.32
CA GLN A 162 -6.40 14.72 -16.09
C GLN A 162 -5.08 14.50 -15.35
N ALA A 163 -5.16 13.84 -14.21
CA ALA A 163 -3.98 13.35 -13.52
C ALA A 163 -3.59 11.98 -14.07
N VAL A 164 -2.33 11.82 -14.45
CA VAL A 164 -1.77 10.54 -14.86
C VAL A 164 -0.89 10.03 -13.74
N VAL A 165 -1.23 8.86 -13.22
CA VAL A 165 -0.49 8.18 -12.15
C VAL A 165 0.10 6.90 -12.72
N GLN A 166 1.36 6.59 -12.40
CA GLN A 166 1.97 5.34 -12.82
C GLN A 166 2.17 4.43 -11.60
N VAL A 167 1.86 3.15 -11.78
CA VAL A 167 2.09 2.09 -10.80
C VAL A 167 2.98 1.03 -11.44
N HIS A 168 4.19 0.87 -10.94
CA HIS A 168 5.17 -0.09 -11.42
C HIS A 168 5.37 -1.18 -10.37
N PHE A 169 4.94 -2.41 -10.66
CA PHE A 169 5.27 -3.59 -9.86
C PHE A 169 6.62 -4.12 -10.32
N LEU A 170 7.64 -4.01 -9.46
CA LEU A 170 8.99 -4.47 -9.78
C LEU A 170 9.11 -5.99 -9.54
N LYS A 171 10.21 -6.57 -10.00
CA LYS A 171 10.46 -8.01 -9.80
C LYS A 171 10.40 -8.37 -8.33
N PRO A 172 9.70 -9.45 -7.96
CA PRO A 172 9.65 -9.91 -6.58
C PRO A 172 11.04 -10.34 -6.11
N MET A 173 11.34 -10.07 -4.84
CA MET A 173 12.50 -10.58 -4.12
C MET A 173 12.01 -11.70 -3.22
N TYR A 174 12.57 -12.88 -3.36
CA TYR A 174 12.25 -14.02 -2.50
C TYR A 174 13.17 -14.05 -1.28
N TYR A 175 12.82 -14.86 -0.26
CA TYR A 175 13.55 -14.83 1.01
C TYR A 175 15.04 -15.16 0.87
N GLU A 176 15.39 -15.94 -0.14
CA GLU A 176 16.77 -16.29 -0.46
C GLU A 176 17.58 -15.11 -1.02
N ASP A 177 16.91 -14.05 -1.47
CA ASP A 177 17.53 -12.87 -2.12
C ASP A 177 17.82 -11.74 -1.11
N TYR A 178 17.35 -11.83 0.19
CA TYR A 178 17.48 -10.74 1.16
C TYR A 178 17.69 -11.19 2.60
#